data_b114c6d969ac95bab9adb5b5131a9c14
#
_entry.id   b114c6d969ac95bab9adb5b5131a9c14
#
_cell.length_a   1.000
_cell.length_b   1.000
_cell.length_c   1.000
_cell.angle_alpha   90.00
_cell.angle_beta   90.00
_cell.angle_gamma   90.00
#
_symmetry.space_group_name_H-M   'P 1'
#
loop_
_entity.id
_entity.type
_entity.pdbx_description
1 polymer ?
#
loop_
_entity_poly.entity_id
_entity_poly.type
_entity_poly.pdbx_seq_one_letter_code
_entity_poly.pdbx_strand_id
1 'polypeptide(L)'
;NDVVIVNKEKLVSSDFIGTTQPTIIDYHSTFQVDAKTIKFTLWYDNEWSYAHQMINMVKTMFNKNNRTFITKVTNVECRDKVVIVRCDFNCPVNDANEIQDDYRIRMTMPTINKILLDGAKKVVLMTHFGRPKHAENKYSTSLFINKLSEYLNRPVMFLKHGLQTRHEELFETDNVVFLMENLRFHDYETNYKERGLANSIFIIPDIYCNEAFSVSHRDHFSITQIQASNHCYGKCFSKEINAFNLILKNNGSRVTAIIGGSKVSDKMPMLEKLSTIVDTIFVAGNNLNSISQNKEFFE
;
A
#
# COMPACT_ATOMS: atom_id res chain seq x y z
N ASN A 1 -10.53 0.43 -22.61
CA ASN A 1 -9.92 -0.19 -21.42
C ASN A 1 -8.90 0.80 -20.87
N ASP A 2 -9.21 1.42 -19.74
CA ASP A 2 -8.44 2.54 -19.20
C ASP A 2 -7.16 2.08 -18.47
N VAL A 3 -6.90 0.78 -18.43
CA VAL A 3 -5.77 0.19 -17.70
C VAL A 3 -4.57 -0.07 -18.61
N VAL A 4 -4.81 -0.46 -19.86
CA VAL A 4 -3.76 -0.79 -20.82
C VAL A 4 -4.03 -0.09 -22.14
N ILE A 5 -3.05 0.65 -22.63
CA ILE A 5 -3.08 1.23 -23.99
C ILE A 5 -1.92 0.70 -24.82
N VAL A 6 -2.06 0.79 -26.14
CA VAL A 6 -1.00 0.42 -27.07
C VAL A 6 -0.47 1.68 -27.74
N ASN A 7 0.80 1.96 -27.53
CA ASN A 7 1.49 3.04 -28.24
C ASN A 7 2.06 2.51 -29.57
N LYS A 8 1.73 3.18 -30.66
CA LYS A 8 2.20 2.87 -32.02
C LYS A 8 3.22 3.89 -32.56
N GLU A 9 3.58 4.87 -31.77
CA GLU A 9 4.60 5.85 -32.10
C GLU A 9 5.96 5.38 -31.62
N LYS A 10 7.03 5.85 -32.25
CA LYS A 10 8.41 5.53 -31.85
C LYS A 10 8.83 6.48 -30.72
N LEU A 11 8.34 6.22 -29.51
CA LEU A 11 8.62 6.99 -28.33
C LEU A 11 9.66 6.29 -27.44
N VAL A 12 10.28 7.04 -26.54
CA VAL A 12 11.24 6.56 -25.55
C VAL A 12 10.68 6.75 -24.12
N SER A 13 11.37 6.23 -23.12
CA SER A 13 10.90 6.25 -21.73
C SER A 13 10.52 7.64 -21.22
N SER A 14 11.25 8.69 -21.63
CA SER A 14 10.98 10.07 -21.24
C SER A 14 9.64 10.60 -21.75
N ASP A 15 9.14 10.09 -22.86
CA ASP A 15 7.87 10.53 -23.45
C ASP A 15 6.64 10.04 -22.67
N PHE A 16 6.86 9.04 -21.82
CA PHE A 16 5.80 8.46 -20.99
C PHE A 16 5.74 9.05 -19.56
N ILE A 17 6.67 9.94 -19.25
CA ILE A 17 6.67 10.64 -17.96
C ILE A 17 5.41 11.52 -17.87
N GLY A 18 4.71 11.43 -16.73
CA GLY A 18 3.45 12.13 -16.50
C GLY A 18 2.22 11.49 -17.15
N THR A 19 2.32 10.30 -17.74
CA THR A 19 1.15 9.57 -18.24
C THR A 19 0.27 9.06 -17.10
N THR A 20 -1.04 9.02 -17.34
CA THR A 20 -2.01 8.51 -16.35
C THR A 20 -2.30 7.03 -16.49
N GLN A 21 -1.89 6.44 -17.59
CA GLN A 21 -2.13 5.02 -17.89
C GLN A 21 -1.20 4.13 -17.06
N PRO A 22 -1.74 3.12 -16.38
CA PRO A 22 -0.94 2.19 -15.59
C PRO A 22 0.06 1.38 -16.42
N THR A 23 -0.29 1.10 -17.67
CA THR A 23 0.53 0.28 -18.55
C THR A 23 0.36 0.72 -20.01
N ILE A 24 1.47 0.95 -20.67
CA ILE A 24 1.52 1.32 -22.09
C ILE A 24 2.36 0.26 -22.81
N ILE A 25 1.73 -0.49 -23.70
CA ILE A 25 2.43 -1.49 -24.52
C ILE A 25 3.13 -0.75 -25.66
N ASP A 26 4.44 -0.91 -25.76
CA ASP A 26 5.22 -0.44 -26.90
C ASP A 26 5.04 -1.42 -28.06
N TYR A 27 4.29 -1.02 -29.07
CA TYR A 27 4.02 -1.86 -30.24
C TYR A 27 5.30 -2.22 -31.01
N HIS A 28 6.22 -1.26 -31.18
CA HIS A 28 7.43 -1.46 -31.98
C HIS A 28 8.47 -2.35 -31.30
N SER A 29 8.48 -2.37 -29.97
CA SER A 29 9.38 -3.21 -29.18
C SER A 29 8.72 -4.51 -28.69
N THR A 30 7.46 -4.74 -29.12
CA THR A 30 6.73 -5.98 -28.87
C THR A 30 6.86 -6.90 -30.07
N PHE A 31 7.28 -8.15 -29.85
CA PHE A 31 7.41 -9.10 -30.94
C PHE A 31 7.16 -10.54 -30.51
N GLN A 32 6.74 -11.35 -31.46
CA GLN A 32 6.55 -12.78 -31.25
C GLN A 32 7.90 -13.49 -31.32
N VAL A 33 8.23 -14.21 -30.26
CA VAL A 33 9.49 -14.99 -30.15
C VAL A 33 9.33 -16.35 -30.83
N ASP A 34 8.18 -16.99 -30.58
CA ASP A 34 7.82 -18.29 -31.19
C ASP A 34 6.28 -18.42 -31.28
N ALA A 35 5.78 -19.59 -31.70
CA ALA A 35 4.35 -19.83 -31.90
C ALA A 35 3.50 -19.65 -30.63
N LYS A 36 4.10 -19.65 -29.44
CA LYS A 36 3.39 -19.61 -28.15
C LYS A 36 3.88 -18.46 -27.23
N THR A 37 4.94 -17.75 -27.63
CA THR A 37 5.63 -16.78 -26.78
C THR A 37 5.68 -15.42 -27.46
N ILE A 38 5.19 -14.39 -26.76
CA ILE A 38 5.26 -12.99 -27.17
C ILE A 38 6.07 -12.23 -26.12
N LYS A 39 7.05 -11.44 -26.54
CA LYS A 39 7.75 -10.49 -25.68
C LYS A 39 7.08 -9.13 -25.79
N PHE A 40 6.62 -8.62 -24.66
CA PHE A 40 6.09 -7.26 -24.51
C PHE A 40 7.12 -6.34 -23.90
N THR A 41 7.24 -5.14 -24.44
CA THR A 41 7.86 -4.00 -23.78
C THR A 41 6.76 -3.10 -23.25
N LEU A 42 6.82 -2.80 -21.96
CA LEU A 42 5.79 -2.03 -21.26
C LEU A 42 6.41 -0.80 -20.64
N TRP A 43 5.77 0.34 -20.81
CA TRP A 43 6.11 1.60 -20.17
C TRP A 43 5.09 1.95 -19.10
N TYR A 44 5.54 2.57 -18.03
CA TYR A 44 4.69 3.13 -16.98
C TYR A 44 5.44 4.22 -16.22
N ASP A 45 4.69 5.16 -15.68
CA ASP A 45 5.24 6.21 -14.83
C ASP A 45 5.13 5.81 -13.37
N ASN A 46 6.27 5.79 -12.66
CA ASN A 46 6.35 5.33 -11.28
C ASN A 46 5.63 6.26 -10.28
N GLU A 47 5.59 7.56 -10.56
CA GLU A 47 5.10 8.58 -9.65
C GLU A 47 3.69 9.01 -10.04
N TRP A 48 3.49 9.44 -11.27
CA TRP A 48 2.24 10.05 -11.71
C TRP A 48 1.14 9.04 -12.02
N SER A 49 1.46 8.04 -12.82
CA SER A 49 0.51 6.97 -13.13
C SER A 49 0.03 6.30 -11.84
N TYR A 50 0.96 6.07 -10.90
CA TYR A 50 0.66 5.56 -9.59
C TYR A 50 -0.31 6.47 -8.81
N ALA A 51 0.01 7.77 -8.69
CA ALA A 51 -0.87 8.71 -7.99
C ALA A 51 -2.25 8.76 -8.63
N HIS A 52 -2.32 8.74 -9.97
CA HIS A 52 -3.57 8.70 -10.72
C HIS A 52 -4.37 7.42 -10.44
N GLN A 53 -3.72 6.25 -10.36
CA GLN A 53 -4.40 5.00 -10.04
C GLN A 53 -4.90 4.98 -8.59
N MET A 54 -4.20 5.57 -7.65
CA MET A 54 -4.72 5.76 -6.28
C MET A 54 -6.00 6.58 -6.28
N ILE A 55 -6.03 7.67 -7.04
CA ILE A 55 -7.24 8.51 -7.19
C ILE A 55 -8.37 7.70 -7.85
N ASN A 56 -8.08 6.95 -8.91
CA ASN A 56 -9.08 6.12 -9.58
C ASN A 56 -9.60 4.98 -8.69
N MET A 57 -8.73 4.38 -7.88
CA MET A 57 -9.14 3.40 -6.88
C MET A 57 -10.10 4.04 -5.88
N VAL A 58 -9.77 5.23 -5.36
CA VAL A 58 -10.66 5.99 -4.47
C VAL A 58 -11.99 6.29 -5.17
N LYS A 59 -11.97 6.80 -6.40
CA LYS A 59 -13.21 7.05 -7.18
C LYS A 59 -14.05 5.78 -7.37
N THR A 60 -13.40 4.64 -7.66
CA THR A 60 -14.08 3.35 -7.83
C THR A 60 -14.71 2.88 -6.52
N MET A 61 -14.02 3.04 -5.40
CA MET A 61 -14.54 2.72 -4.06
C MET A 61 -15.78 3.53 -3.68
N PHE A 62 -15.90 4.76 -4.21
CA PHE A 62 -17.03 5.66 -3.94
C PHE A 62 -18.08 5.70 -5.05
N ASN A 63 -17.84 5.07 -6.20
CA ASN A 63 -18.79 5.04 -7.29
C ASN A 63 -19.90 4.01 -7.00
N LYS A 64 -21.10 4.49 -6.65
CA LYS A 64 -22.25 3.69 -6.22
C LYS A 64 -22.70 2.62 -7.25
N ASN A 65 -22.25 2.70 -8.49
CA ASN A 65 -22.68 1.81 -9.59
C ASN A 65 -21.78 0.58 -9.79
N ASN A 66 -20.57 0.53 -9.21
CA ASN A 66 -19.70 -0.65 -9.23
C ASN A 66 -19.64 -1.25 -7.83
N ARG A 67 -20.37 -2.35 -7.61
CA ARG A 67 -20.58 -3.06 -6.34
C ARG A 67 -19.36 -3.87 -5.86
N THR A 68 -18.20 -3.28 -5.82
CA THR A 68 -17.12 -3.81 -4.97
C THR A 68 -16.92 -2.82 -3.82
N PHE A 69 -17.88 -2.83 -2.90
CA PHE A 69 -17.80 -1.97 -1.72
C PHE A 69 -16.73 -2.50 -0.78
N ILE A 70 -15.56 -1.89 -0.82
CA ILE A 70 -14.65 -1.99 0.33
C ILE A 70 -15.27 -1.10 1.41
N THR A 71 -15.80 -1.74 2.42
CA THR A 71 -16.54 -1.10 3.51
C THR A 71 -15.57 -0.58 4.57
N LYS A 72 -15.93 0.52 5.28
CA LYS A 72 -15.18 0.94 6.47
C LYS A 72 -15.27 -0.14 7.55
N VAL A 73 -14.20 -0.39 8.28
CA VAL A 73 -14.17 -1.33 9.40
C VAL A 73 -15.24 -1.01 10.45
N THR A 74 -15.64 0.24 10.58
CA THR A 74 -16.74 0.68 11.47
C THR A 74 -18.11 0.13 11.08
N ASN A 75 -18.28 -0.31 9.85
CA ASN A 75 -19.54 -0.82 9.30
C ASN A 75 -19.52 -2.35 9.12
N VAL A 76 -18.49 -3.01 9.65
CA VAL A 76 -18.32 -4.47 9.59
C VAL A 76 -18.43 -5.03 11.00
N GLU A 77 -19.25 -6.05 11.18
CA GLU A 77 -19.35 -6.79 12.44
C GLU A 77 -18.22 -7.82 12.53
N CYS A 78 -17.38 -7.70 13.55
CA CYS A 78 -16.22 -8.56 13.75
C CYS A 78 -16.44 -9.65 14.80
N ARG A 79 -17.61 -9.70 15.46
CA ARG A 79 -17.93 -10.67 16.51
C ARG A 79 -17.73 -12.10 16.02
N ASP A 80 -17.00 -12.89 16.82
CA ASP A 80 -16.68 -14.30 16.56
C ASP A 80 -15.96 -14.57 15.23
N LYS A 81 -15.35 -13.53 14.63
CA LYS A 81 -14.65 -13.61 13.34
C LYS A 81 -13.14 -13.65 13.50
N VAL A 82 -12.47 -14.32 12.56
CA VAL A 82 -11.03 -14.22 12.34
C VAL A 82 -10.76 -13.03 11.43
N VAL A 83 -10.05 -12.04 11.95
CA VAL A 83 -9.77 -10.80 11.23
C VAL A 83 -8.28 -10.68 10.97
N ILE A 84 -7.87 -10.57 9.72
CA ILE A 84 -6.51 -10.17 9.34
C ILE A 84 -6.49 -8.65 9.12
N VAL A 85 -5.52 -7.97 9.75
CA VAL A 85 -5.29 -6.53 9.57
C VAL A 85 -3.93 -6.32 8.91
N ARG A 86 -3.91 -5.76 7.70
CA ARG A 86 -2.69 -5.35 7.01
C ARG A 86 -2.27 -3.97 7.52
N CYS A 87 -1.30 -3.95 8.42
CA CYS A 87 -0.78 -2.76 9.10
C CYS A 87 0.45 -2.17 8.38
N ASP A 88 0.78 -0.92 8.66
CA ASP A 88 2.06 -0.31 8.30
C ASP A 88 2.86 0.04 9.56
N PHE A 89 3.62 -0.94 10.08
CA PHE A 89 4.51 -0.78 11.23
C PHE A 89 5.96 -0.53 10.81
N ASN A 90 6.20 -0.03 9.60
CA ASN A 90 7.54 0.31 9.13
C ASN A 90 8.08 1.55 9.85
N CYS A 91 8.29 1.42 11.16
CA CYS A 91 8.80 2.45 12.06
C CYS A 91 10.33 2.58 11.97
N PRO A 92 10.89 3.78 12.20
CA PRO A 92 12.33 3.93 12.33
C PRO A 92 12.82 3.26 13.62
N VAL A 93 13.96 2.55 13.53
CA VAL A 93 14.64 1.89 14.63
C VAL A 93 16.11 2.29 14.63
N ASN A 94 16.74 2.29 15.81
CA ASN A 94 18.18 2.50 15.94
C ASN A 94 18.97 1.19 15.75
N ASP A 95 20.29 1.27 15.83
CA ASP A 95 21.19 0.11 15.68
C ASP A 95 21.00 -0.96 16.77
N ALA A 96 20.42 -0.58 17.91
CA ALA A 96 20.05 -1.50 18.99
C ALA A 96 18.69 -2.17 18.80
N ASN A 97 18.02 -1.97 17.64
CA ASN A 97 16.65 -2.41 17.33
C ASN A 97 15.58 -1.81 18.26
N GLU A 98 15.80 -0.62 18.79
CA GLU A 98 14.80 0.10 19.57
C GLU A 98 13.98 1.02 18.65
N ILE A 99 12.68 1.01 18.82
CA ILE A 99 11.76 1.86 18.06
C ILE A 99 11.98 3.33 18.45
N GLN A 100 12.37 4.16 17.47
CA GLN A 100 12.62 5.60 17.68
C GLN A 100 11.34 6.43 17.57
N ASP A 101 10.42 6.00 16.73
CA ASP A 101 9.11 6.63 16.56
C ASP A 101 8.05 5.55 16.29
N ASP A 102 7.09 5.46 17.18
CA ASP A 102 6.00 4.48 17.15
C ASP A 102 4.70 5.06 16.58
N TYR A 103 4.74 6.23 15.96
CA TYR A 103 3.57 6.93 15.43
C TYR A 103 2.70 6.03 14.55
N ARG A 104 3.30 5.24 13.67
CA ARG A 104 2.58 4.32 12.76
C ARG A 104 1.81 3.23 13.52
N ILE A 105 2.41 2.72 14.60
CA ILE A 105 1.74 1.74 15.47
C ILE A 105 0.55 2.41 16.14
N ARG A 106 0.75 3.56 16.79
CA ARG A 106 -0.32 4.31 17.49
C ARG A 106 -1.49 4.64 16.57
N MET A 107 -1.21 5.03 15.33
CA MET A 107 -2.24 5.37 14.35
C MET A 107 -3.13 4.18 13.96
N THR A 108 -2.62 2.95 14.05
CA THR A 108 -3.36 1.73 13.74
C THR A 108 -4.23 1.25 14.93
N MET A 109 -3.89 1.65 16.17
CA MET A 109 -4.61 1.20 17.38
C MET A 109 -6.12 1.44 17.34
N PRO A 110 -6.65 2.58 16.87
CA PRO A 110 -8.10 2.78 16.82
C PRO A 110 -8.86 1.76 15.96
N THR A 111 -8.20 1.18 14.95
CA THR A 111 -8.78 0.11 14.14
C THR A 111 -8.73 -1.22 14.85
N ILE A 112 -7.58 -1.59 15.42
CA ILE A 112 -7.41 -2.85 16.15
C ILE A 112 -8.34 -2.88 17.35
N ASN A 113 -8.40 -1.80 18.12
CA ASN A 113 -9.29 -1.71 19.30
C ASN A 113 -10.78 -1.84 18.91
N LYS A 114 -11.21 -1.24 17.78
CA LYS A 114 -12.58 -1.42 17.28
C LYS A 114 -12.88 -2.90 17.02
N ILE A 115 -11.99 -3.59 16.31
CA ILE A 115 -12.14 -5.00 15.98
C ILE A 115 -12.21 -5.87 17.25
N LEU A 116 -11.36 -5.58 18.24
CA LEU A 116 -11.34 -6.28 19.52
C LEU A 116 -12.58 -5.99 20.38
N LEU A 117 -13.04 -4.75 20.41
CA LEU A 117 -14.25 -4.34 21.13
C LEU A 117 -15.52 -4.96 20.54
N ASP A 118 -15.53 -5.22 19.25
CA ASP A 118 -16.62 -5.96 18.59
C ASP A 118 -16.65 -7.45 18.99
N GLY A 119 -15.61 -7.96 19.64
CA GLY A 119 -15.53 -9.36 20.06
C GLY A 119 -14.99 -10.28 18.98
N ALA A 120 -14.02 -9.83 18.17
CA ALA A 120 -13.35 -10.70 17.21
C ALA A 120 -12.74 -11.94 17.90
N LYS A 121 -12.92 -13.11 17.29
CA LYS A 121 -12.39 -14.38 17.80
C LYS A 121 -10.86 -14.41 17.75
N LYS A 122 -10.27 -13.98 16.64
CA LYS A 122 -8.82 -13.87 16.42
C LYS A 122 -8.53 -12.61 15.61
N VAL A 123 -7.47 -11.90 15.97
CA VAL A 123 -6.96 -10.73 15.23
C VAL A 123 -5.51 -10.99 14.87
N VAL A 124 -5.24 -11.10 13.58
CA VAL A 124 -3.91 -11.38 13.06
C VAL A 124 -3.38 -10.13 12.38
N LEU A 125 -2.33 -9.55 12.95
CA LEU A 125 -1.66 -8.37 12.42
C LEU A 125 -0.56 -8.82 11.46
N MET A 126 -0.53 -8.26 10.27
CA MET A 126 0.55 -8.49 9.32
C MET A 126 1.11 -7.15 8.82
N THR A 127 2.42 -7.07 8.71
CA THR A 127 3.12 -5.86 8.27
C THR A 127 4.40 -6.20 7.53
N HIS A 128 4.93 -5.25 6.79
CA HIS A 128 6.31 -5.29 6.33
C HIS A 128 7.18 -4.40 7.23
N PHE A 129 8.47 -4.72 7.27
CA PHE A 129 9.46 -3.90 7.97
C PHE A 129 10.77 -3.83 7.19
N GLY A 130 11.27 -2.62 6.94
CA GLY A 130 12.49 -2.37 6.19
C GLY A 130 12.44 -2.87 4.74
N ARG A 131 13.63 -3.07 4.17
CA ARG A 131 13.82 -3.63 2.81
C ARG A 131 14.86 -4.77 2.86
N PRO A 132 14.57 -5.86 3.56
CA PRO A 132 15.49 -6.97 3.66
C PRO A 132 15.70 -7.64 2.30
N LYS A 133 16.94 -8.06 2.02
CA LYS A 133 17.25 -8.95 0.89
C LYS A 133 17.06 -10.42 1.27
N HIS A 134 17.23 -10.73 2.55
CA HIS A 134 17.08 -12.03 3.16
C HIS A 134 16.44 -11.89 4.53
N ALA A 135 15.99 -12.99 5.14
CA ALA A 135 15.51 -12.99 6.50
C ALA A 135 16.67 -12.68 7.48
N GLU A 136 16.64 -11.53 8.10
CA GLU A 136 17.63 -11.04 9.05
C GLU A 136 16.92 -10.59 10.34
N ASN A 137 17.43 -10.97 11.51
CA ASN A 137 16.80 -10.66 12.80
C ASN A 137 16.50 -9.16 13.00
N LYS A 138 17.35 -8.28 12.49
CA LYS A 138 17.13 -6.82 12.58
C LYS A 138 15.87 -6.33 11.85
N TYR A 139 15.34 -7.12 10.93
CA TYR A 139 14.11 -6.84 10.21
C TYR A 139 12.94 -7.71 10.65
N SER A 140 13.08 -8.51 11.71
CA SER A 140 11.96 -9.26 12.27
C SER A 140 10.92 -8.33 12.88
N THR A 141 9.66 -8.60 12.61
CA THR A 141 8.56 -7.85 13.22
C THR A 141 8.35 -8.20 14.69
N SER A 142 9.02 -9.24 15.20
CA SER A 142 8.98 -9.61 16.63
C SER A 142 9.36 -8.45 17.56
N LEU A 143 10.15 -7.49 17.08
CA LEU A 143 10.52 -6.29 17.83
C LEU A 143 9.32 -5.41 18.22
N PHE A 144 8.20 -5.53 17.51
CA PHE A 144 6.98 -4.74 17.80
C PHE A 144 6.09 -5.37 18.88
N ILE A 145 6.31 -6.63 19.29
CA ILE A 145 5.42 -7.40 20.18
C ILE A 145 5.20 -6.68 21.51
N ASN A 146 6.30 -6.27 22.17
CA ASN A 146 6.20 -5.61 23.48
C ASN A 146 5.39 -4.31 23.39
N LYS A 147 5.66 -3.51 22.36
CA LYS A 147 4.95 -2.24 22.14
C LYS A 147 3.47 -2.43 21.81
N LEU A 148 3.17 -3.42 21.01
CA LEU A 148 1.78 -3.80 20.70
C LEU A 148 1.06 -4.32 21.94
N SER A 149 1.71 -5.16 22.75
CA SER A 149 1.13 -5.69 23.99
C SER A 149 0.83 -4.59 25.01
N GLU A 150 1.74 -3.59 25.10
CA GLU A 150 1.54 -2.39 25.91
C GLU A 150 0.30 -1.62 25.46
N TYR A 151 0.19 -1.27 24.17
CA TYR A 151 -0.92 -0.47 23.67
C TYR A 151 -2.27 -1.19 23.68
N LEU A 152 -2.26 -2.50 23.51
CA LEU A 152 -3.47 -3.31 23.50
C LEU A 152 -3.88 -3.80 24.90
N ASN A 153 -3.02 -3.60 25.91
CA ASN A 153 -3.18 -4.12 27.27
C ASN A 153 -3.53 -5.61 27.29
N ARG A 154 -2.87 -6.39 26.44
CA ARG A 154 -3.01 -7.84 26.31
C ARG A 154 -1.82 -8.47 25.61
N PRO A 155 -1.55 -9.77 25.82
CA PRO A 155 -0.46 -10.44 25.14
C PRO A 155 -0.68 -10.48 23.63
N VAL A 156 0.43 -10.32 22.88
CA VAL A 156 0.48 -10.50 21.44
C VAL A 156 1.40 -11.67 21.15
N MET A 157 0.90 -12.72 20.49
CA MET A 157 1.70 -13.89 20.11
C MET A 157 2.33 -13.70 18.74
N PHE A 158 3.52 -14.26 18.58
CA PHE A 158 4.27 -14.16 17.34
C PHE A 158 4.05 -15.38 16.44
N LEU A 159 3.70 -15.14 15.16
CA LEU A 159 3.54 -16.17 14.14
C LEU A 159 4.72 -16.15 13.18
N LYS A 160 5.72 -16.99 13.47
CA LYS A 160 6.98 -17.02 12.72
C LYS A 160 6.80 -17.41 11.24
N HIS A 161 5.81 -18.23 10.93
CA HIS A 161 5.57 -18.74 9.58
C HIS A 161 4.60 -17.86 8.74
N GLY A 162 4.21 -16.69 9.25
CA GLY A 162 3.32 -15.75 8.55
C GLY A 162 2.00 -16.44 8.16
N LEU A 163 1.56 -16.26 6.91
CA LEU A 163 0.34 -16.89 6.38
C LEU A 163 0.43 -18.42 6.25
N GLN A 164 1.63 -18.98 6.35
CA GLN A 164 1.88 -20.44 6.34
C GLN A 164 1.81 -21.05 7.75
N THR A 165 1.45 -20.27 8.76
CA THR A 165 1.19 -20.76 10.11
C THR A 165 0.01 -21.72 10.10
N ARG A 166 0.15 -22.87 10.77
CA ARG A 166 -0.90 -23.88 10.81
C ARG A 166 -2.10 -23.38 11.60
N HIS A 167 -3.27 -23.86 11.22
CA HIS A 167 -4.54 -23.50 11.88
C HIS A 167 -4.51 -23.78 13.39
N GLU A 168 -3.91 -24.89 13.80
CA GLU A 168 -3.80 -25.31 15.19
C GLU A 168 -3.08 -24.26 16.04
N GLU A 169 -1.96 -23.71 15.54
CA GLU A 169 -1.19 -22.67 16.25
C GLU A 169 -2.02 -21.42 16.58
N LEU A 170 -3.05 -21.13 15.77
CA LEU A 170 -3.92 -19.99 15.95
C LEU A 170 -5.08 -20.32 16.92
N PHE A 171 -5.59 -21.54 16.92
CA PHE A 171 -6.83 -21.90 17.60
C PHE A 171 -6.65 -22.72 18.89
N GLU A 172 -5.49 -23.36 19.09
CA GLU A 172 -5.16 -24.08 20.33
C GLU A 172 -4.75 -23.17 21.49
N THR A 173 -4.86 -21.86 21.33
CA THR A 173 -4.54 -20.88 22.37
C THR A 173 -5.71 -19.95 22.65
N ASP A 174 -5.86 -19.55 23.91
CA ASP A 174 -6.85 -18.54 24.32
C ASP A 174 -6.47 -17.12 23.87
N ASN A 175 -5.25 -16.93 23.35
CA ASN A 175 -4.82 -15.63 22.91
C ASN A 175 -5.64 -15.16 21.70
N VAL A 176 -5.91 -13.87 21.66
CA VAL A 176 -6.76 -13.25 20.62
C VAL A 176 -5.93 -12.52 19.57
N VAL A 177 -4.78 -11.95 19.96
CA VAL A 177 -3.99 -11.09 19.06
C VAL A 177 -2.65 -11.76 18.70
N PHE A 178 -2.38 -11.75 17.41
CA PHE A 178 -1.18 -12.31 16.81
C PHE A 178 -0.49 -11.30 15.91
N LEU A 179 0.84 -11.36 15.85
CA LEU A 179 1.67 -10.63 14.90
C LEU A 179 2.45 -11.60 14.03
N MET A 180 2.28 -11.52 12.73
CA MET A 180 3.06 -12.29 11.77
C MET A 180 4.48 -11.77 11.63
N GLU A 181 5.41 -12.66 11.29
CA GLU A 181 6.74 -12.30 10.84
C GLU A 181 6.69 -11.42 9.60
N ASN A 182 7.77 -10.66 9.37
CA ASN A 182 7.90 -9.71 8.27
C ASN A 182 7.48 -10.32 6.93
N LEU A 183 6.45 -9.77 6.34
CA LEU A 183 5.93 -10.22 5.05
C LEU A 183 7.02 -10.31 3.98
N ARG A 184 8.02 -9.43 4.03
CA ARG A 184 9.13 -9.40 3.07
C ARG A 184 10.17 -10.51 3.26
N PHE A 185 10.04 -11.35 4.28
CA PHE A 185 10.84 -12.56 4.43
C PHE A 185 10.28 -13.72 3.60
N HIS A 186 9.06 -13.58 3.11
CA HIS A 186 8.36 -14.63 2.41
C HIS A 186 8.29 -14.33 0.90
N ASP A 187 8.73 -15.25 0.08
CA ASP A 187 8.71 -15.15 -1.38
C ASP A 187 7.31 -14.91 -1.94
N TYR A 188 6.26 -15.39 -1.25
CA TYR A 188 4.90 -15.19 -1.72
C TYR A 188 4.50 -13.71 -1.75
N GLU A 189 5.12 -12.83 -0.96
CA GLU A 189 4.71 -11.42 -0.89
C GLU A 189 4.91 -10.69 -2.22
N THR A 190 6.03 -10.94 -2.91
CA THR A 190 6.38 -10.26 -4.17
C THR A 190 6.34 -11.15 -5.40
N ASN A 191 6.54 -12.46 -5.25
CA ASN A 191 6.73 -13.41 -6.35
C ASN A 191 5.61 -14.46 -6.44
N TYR A 192 4.45 -14.19 -5.86
CA TYR A 192 3.36 -15.17 -5.76
C TYR A 192 2.85 -15.69 -7.13
N LYS A 193 2.99 -14.91 -8.20
CA LYS A 193 2.57 -15.29 -9.55
C LYS A 193 3.43 -16.39 -10.16
N GLU A 194 4.72 -16.42 -9.79
CA GLU A 194 5.69 -17.32 -10.41
C GLU A 194 5.68 -18.74 -9.82
N ARG A 195 5.20 -18.91 -8.58
CA ARG A 195 5.42 -20.16 -7.83
C ARG A 195 4.16 -20.93 -7.42
N GLY A 196 2.96 -20.50 -7.80
CA GLY A 196 1.72 -21.20 -7.42
C GLY A 196 1.52 -21.31 -5.89
N LEU A 197 2.06 -20.36 -5.13
CA LEU A 197 2.15 -20.39 -3.66
C LEU A 197 0.80 -20.25 -2.94
N ALA A 198 -0.28 -20.01 -3.68
CA ALA A 198 -1.63 -19.92 -3.11
C ALA A 198 -2.05 -21.16 -2.31
N ASN A 199 -1.49 -22.34 -2.64
CA ASN A 199 -1.79 -23.59 -1.96
C ASN A 199 -1.06 -23.77 -0.61
N SER A 200 -0.17 -22.86 -0.23
CA SER A 200 0.61 -22.93 1.01
C SER A 200 0.11 -21.99 2.09
N ILE A 201 -1.07 -21.37 1.91
CA ILE A 201 -1.64 -20.44 2.86
C ILE A 201 -2.72 -21.15 3.67
N PHE A 202 -2.51 -21.21 4.97
CA PHE A 202 -3.39 -21.94 5.89
C PHE A 202 -4.32 -21.03 6.70
N ILE A 203 -3.99 -19.73 6.81
CA ILE A 203 -4.86 -18.78 7.52
C ILE A 203 -5.77 -18.09 6.51
N ILE A 204 -7.03 -18.50 6.47
CA ILE A 204 -8.08 -17.85 5.68
C ILE A 204 -8.96 -17.06 6.65
N PRO A 205 -8.97 -15.72 6.59
CA PRO A 205 -9.77 -14.91 7.48
C PRO A 205 -11.23 -14.82 7.02
N ASP A 206 -12.13 -14.57 7.97
CA ASP A 206 -13.49 -14.12 7.66
C ASP A 206 -13.46 -12.68 7.11
N ILE A 207 -12.59 -11.84 7.69
CA ILE A 207 -12.49 -10.42 7.36
C ILE A 207 -11.03 -10.05 7.11
N TYR A 208 -10.79 -9.41 5.96
CA TYR A 208 -9.53 -8.72 5.66
C TYR A 208 -9.72 -7.22 5.82
N CYS A 209 -8.88 -6.59 6.66
CA CYS A 209 -8.88 -5.15 6.88
C CYS A 209 -7.56 -4.53 6.42
N ASN A 210 -7.61 -3.68 5.38
CA ASN A 210 -6.43 -2.93 4.95
C ASN A 210 -6.30 -1.62 5.75
N GLU A 211 -5.18 -1.47 6.44
CA GLU A 211 -4.81 -0.26 7.19
C GLU A 211 -3.52 0.38 6.65
N ALA A 212 -2.93 -0.22 5.63
CA ALA A 212 -1.64 0.17 5.06
C ALA A 212 -1.81 0.94 3.74
N PHE A 213 -2.38 2.14 3.78
CA PHE A 213 -2.57 3.00 2.61
C PHE A 213 -1.28 3.19 1.81
N SER A 214 -0.15 3.44 2.50
CA SER A 214 1.16 3.72 1.91
C SER A 214 1.70 2.65 0.94
N VAL A 215 1.24 1.40 1.05
CA VAL A 215 1.67 0.27 0.21
C VAL A 215 0.55 -0.32 -0.63
N SER A 216 -0.65 0.24 -0.57
CA SER A 216 -1.83 -0.29 -1.27
C SER A 216 -1.73 -0.21 -2.80
N HIS A 217 -0.79 0.56 -3.32
CA HIS A 217 -0.46 0.65 -4.74
C HIS A 217 0.36 -0.54 -5.25
N ARG A 218 0.92 -1.37 -4.37
CA ARG A 218 1.79 -2.47 -4.75
C ARG A 218 0.99 -3.74 -5.01
N ASP A 219 1.36 -4.45 -6.07
CA ASP A 219 0.82 -5.78 -6.36
C ASP A 219 1.55 -6.82 -5.49
N HIS A 220 1.37 -6.70 -4.16
CA HIS A 220 1.87 -7.63 -3.18
C HIS A 220 0.76 -8.60 -2.78
N PHE A 221 1.14 -9.85 -2.46
CA PHE A 221 0.18 -10.87 -2.05
C PHE A 221 -0.73 -10.40 -0.91
N SER A 222 -0.14 -9.80 0.12
CA SER A 222 -0.86 -9.29 1.29
C SER A 222 -1.86 -8.18 1.00
N ILE A 223 -1.77 -7.55 -0.17
CA ILE A 223 -2.68 -6.46 -0.61
C ILE A 223 -3.76 -6.98 -1.56
N THR A 224 -3.38 -7.82 -2.54
CA THR A 224 -4.24 -8.15 -3.68
C THR A 224 -4.79 -9.56 -3.67
N GLN A 225 -4.22 -10.49 -2.88
CA GLN A 225 -4.51 -11.91 -2.99
C GLN A 225 -5.15 -12.55 -1.74
N ILE A 226 -5.27 -11.81 -0.64
CA ILE A 226 -5.91 -12.36 0.56
C ILE A 226 -7.39 -12.61 0.27
N GLN A 227 -7.78 -13.87 0.36
CA GLN A 227 -9.19 -14.27 0.26
C GLN A 227 -9.86 -14.13 1.62
N ALA A 228 -11.00 -13.45 1.64
CA ALA A 228 -11.83 -13.28 2.83
C ALA A 228 -13.30 -13.14 2.43
N SER A 229 -14.22 -13.50 3.31
CA SER A 229 -15.65 -13.30 3.06
C SER A 229 -16.01 -11.81 2.97
N ASN A 230 -15.30 -10.96 3.71
CA ASN A 230 -15.49 -9.53 3.71
C ASN A 230 -14.14 -8.79 3.64
N HIS A 231 -14.11 -7.76 2.81
CA HIS A 231 -12.98 -6.83 2.72
C HIS A 231 -13.38 -5.47 3.25
N CYS A 232 -12.53 -4.88 4.09
CA CYS A 232 -12.75 -3.54 4.61
C CYS A 232 -11.44 -2.76 4.71
N TYR A 233 -11.54 -1.48 5.00
CA TYR A 233 -10.40 -0.64 5.31
C TYR A 233 -10.55 -0.02 6.70
N GLY A 234 -9.41 0.20 7.35
CA GLY A 234 -9.35 0.71 8.70
C GLY A 234 -9.50 2.22 8.81
N LYS A 235 -9.41 2.72 10.05
CA LYS A 235 -9.62 4.15 10.36
C LYS A 235 -8.47 5.03 9.86
N CYS A 236 -7.23 4.54 9.86
CA CYS A 236 -6.08 5.26 9.32
C CYS A 236 -6.24 5.41 7.79
N PHE A 237 -6.51 4.32 7.10
CA PHE A 237 -6.81 4.32 5.68
C PHE A 237 -7.96 5.27 5.33
N SER A 238 -9.01 5.30 6.16
CA SER A 238 -10.16 6.19 5.98
C SER A 238 -9.77 7.67 6.07
N LYS A 239 -8.80 8.05 6.92
CA LYS A 239 -8.30 9.43 7.02
C LYS A 239 -7.61 9.86 5.72
N GLU A 240 -6.80 8.99 5.14
CA GLU A 240 -6.13 9.25 3.86
C GLU A 240 -7.15 9.45 2.73
N ILE A 241 -8.14 8.56 2.61
CA ILE A 241 -9.23 8.70 1.64
C ILE A 241 -9.97 10.04 1.82
N ASN A 242 -10.27 10.40 3.06
CA ASN A 242 -10.99 11.65 3.34
C ASN A 242 -10.15 12.88 2.95
N ALA A 243 -8.84 12.86 3.23
CA ALA A 243 -7.93 13.93 2.83
C ALA A 243 -7.89 14.11 1.30
N PHE A 244 -7.76 13.01 0.55
CA PHE A 244 -7.84 13.06 -0.91
C PHE A 244 -9.19 13.58 -1.42
N ASN A 245 -10.29 13.15 -0.80
CA ASN A 245 -11.62 13.63 -1.18
C ASN A 245 -11.80 15.14 -0.98
N LEU A 246 -11.17 15.73 0.04
CA LEU A 246 -11.21 17.18 0.25
C LEU A 246 -10.52 17.92 -0.91
N ILE A 247 -9.36 17.42 -1.36
CA ILE A 247 -8.62 17.98 -2.49
C ILE A 247 -9.43 17.82 -3.79
N LEU A 248 -9.97 16.61 -4.03
CA LEU A 248 -10.69 16.31 -5.27
C LEU A 248 -12.04 17.05 -5.41
N LYS A 249 -12.71 17.33 -4.28
CA LYS A 249 -14.01 18.02 -4.30
C LYS A 249 -13.89 19.51 -4.52
N ASN A 250 -12.68 20.05 -4.40
CA ASN A 250 -12.31 21.47 -4.49
C ASN A 250 -13.52 22.45 -4.55
N ASN A 251 -14.13 22.70 -3.40
CA ASN A 251 -15.35 23.52 -3.30
C ASN A 251 -15.03 25.05 -3.40
N GLY A 252 -14.11 25.42 -4.31
CA GLY A 252 -13.64 26.80 -4.49
C GLY A 252 -12.58 27.22 -3.46
N SER A 253 -12.05 26.30 -2.66
CA SER A 253 -10.93 26.57 -1.75
C SER A 253 -9.61 26.58 -2.53
N ARG A 254 -8.70 27.49 -2.18
CA ARG A 254 -7.35 27.49 -2.74
C ARG A 254 -6.57 26.26 -2.28
N VAL A 255 -5.97 25.56 -3.24
CA VAL A 255 -5.12 24.40 -3.00
C VAL A 255 -3.67 24.80 -3.19
N THR A 256 -2.85 24.57 -2.16
CA THR A 256 -1.41 24.82 -2.21
C THR A 256 -0.66 23.49 -2.10
N ALA A 257 0.22 23.20 -3.08
CA ALA A 257 1.12 22.09 -3.03
C ALA A 257 2.49 22.50 -2.48
N ILE A 258 3.06 21.71 -1.59
CA ILE A 258 4.42 21.90 -1.08
C ILE A 258 5.26 20.71 -1.52
N ILE A 259 6.26 20.95 -2.35
CA ILE A 259 7.11 19.92 -2.95
C ILE A 259 8.53 20.05 -2.39
N GLY A 260 8.98 18.99 -1.72
CA GLY A 260 10.34 18.87 -1.20
C GLY A 260 11.11 17.69 -1.80
N GLY A 261 12.41 17.63 -1.58
CA GLY A 261 13.26 16.50 -1.94
C GLY A 261 14.58 16.89 -2.59
N SER A 262 15.37 15.89 -2.99
CA SER A 262 16.74 16.08 -3.46
C SER A 262 16.91 16.04 -4.99
N LYS A 263 15.94 15.50 -5.75
CA LYS A 263 16.00 15.39 -7.22
C LYS A 263 14.74 15.98 -7.83
N VAL A 264 14.90 17.07 -8.57
CA VAL A 264 13.78 17.75 -9.25
C VAL A 264 13.49 17.16 -10.60
N SER A 265 14.54 16.73 -11.35
CA SER A 265 14.38 16.19 -12.70
C SER A 265 13.32 15.08 -12.74
N ASP A 266 13.29 14.22 -11.75
CA ASP A 266 12.34 13.11 -11.66
C ASP A 266 10.92 13.56 -11.30
N LYS A 267 10.74 14.83 -10.87
CA LYS A 267 9.47 15.40 -10.39
C LYS A 267 8.89 16.48 -11.31
N MET A 268 9.64 16.94 -12.32
CA MET A 268 9.16 17.99 -13.22
C MET A 268 7.80 17.66 -13.86
N PRO A 269 7.59 16.46 -14.42
CA PRO A 269 6.29 16.12 -15.00
C PRO A 269 5.15 16.09 -14.00
N MET A 270 5.45 15.75 -12.73
CA MET A 270 4.48 15.83 -11.64
C MET A 270 4.14 17.28 -11.32
N LEU A 271 5.16 18.17 -11.29
CA LEU A 271 4.97 19.61 -11.06
C LEU A 271 4.11 20.26 -12.14
N GLU A 272 4.36 19.96 -13.40
CA GLU A 272 3.57 20.41 -14.54
C GLU A 272 2.09 20.03 -14.38
N LYS A 273 1.83 18.79 -14.02
CA LYS A 273 0.44 18.35 -13.82
C LYS A 273 -0.19 18.89 -12.55
N LEU A 274 0.56 19.04 -11.48
CA LEU A 274 0.06 19.72 -10.27
C LEU A 274 -0.32 21.16 -10.57
N SER A 275 0.42 21.88 -11.42
CA SER A 275 0.10 23.26 -11.79
C SER A 275 -1.27 23.40 -12.45
N THR A 276 -1.81 22.34 -13.03
CA THR A 276 -3.18 22.35 -13.60
C THR A 276 -4.29 22.06 -12.58
N ILE A 277 -3.93 21.67 -11.35
CA ILE A 277 -4.88 21.21 -10.33
C ILE A 277 -4.86 22.10 -9.10
N VAL A 278 -3.71 22.72 -8.80
CA VAL A 278 -3.50 23.52 -7.59
C VAL A 278 -3.28 25.01 -7.94
N ASP A 279 -3.65 25.89 -7.02
CA ASP A 279 -3.51 27.35 -7.22
C ASP A 279 -2.09 27.84 -6.96
N THR A 280 -1.32 27.13 -6.14
CA THR A 280 0.04 27.53 -5.75
C THR A 280 0.91 26.31 -5.50
N ILE A 281 2.16 26.35 -5.96
CA ILE A 281 3.17 25.35 -5.69
C ILE A 281 4.35 25.99 -4.96
N PHE A 282 4.64 25.54 -3.74
CA PHE A 282 5.87 25.85 -3.04
C PHE A 282 6.89 24.73 -3.25
N VAL A 283 8.07 25.09 -3.75
CA VAL A 283 9.17 24.15 -3.92
C VAL A 283 10.24 24.44 -2.88
N ALA A 284 10.63 23.39 -2.13
CA ALA A 284 11.60 23.49 -1.04
C ALA A 284 12.76 22.49 -1.22
N GLY A 285 13.86 22.74 -0.50
CA GLY A 285 15.05 21.89 -0.51
C GLY A 285 15.96 22.13 -1.74
N ASN A 286 16.83 21.16 -2.06
CA ASN A 286 17.79 21.23 -3.18
C ASN A 286 17.12 21.37 -4.55
N ASN A 287 15.82 21.31 -4.59
CA ASN A 287 15.03 21.43 -5.81
C ASN A 287 15.08 22.85 -6.42
N LEU A 288 15.34 23.89 -5.60
CA LEU A 288 15.37 25.29 -6.06
C LEU A 288 16.42 25.55 -7.15
N ASN A 289 17.61 24.94 -7.04
CA ASN A 289 18.71 25.15 -8.00
C ASN A 289 18.40 24.58 -9.38
N SER A 290 17.64 23.50 -9.48
CA SER A 290 17.28 22.87 -10.74
C SER A 290 16.11 23.57 -11.42
N ILE A 291 15.21 24.20 -10.65
CA ILE A 291 14.08 24.97 -11.16
C ILE A 291 14.55 26.32 -11.71
N SER A 292 15.51 26.98 -11.03
CA SER A 292 16.09 28.24 -11.53
C SER A 292 16.78 28.12 -12.87
N GLN A 293 17.20 26.91 -13.27
CA GLN A 293 17.78 26.64 -14.57
C GLN A 293 16.72 26.41 -15.68
N ASN A 294 15.48 26.17 -15.33
CA ASN A 294 14.35 25.95 -16.24
C ASN A 294 13.29 27.04 -16.11
N LYS A 295 13.70 28.31 -16.24
CA LYS A 295 12.80 29.47 -16.05
C LYS A 295 11.60 29.52 -17.02
N GLU A 296 11.68 28.85 -18.17
CA GLU A 296 10.60 28.81 -19.18
C GLU A 296 9.32 28.09 -18.70
N PHE A 297 9.35 27.39 -17.55
CA PHE A 297 8.20 26.67 -17.03
C PHE A 297 7.30 27.49 -16.06
N PHE A 298 7.71 28.72 -15.68
CA PHE A 298 7.06 29.48 -14.62
C PHE A 298 6.59 30.89 -15.06
N GLU A 299 6.67 31.17 -16.36
CA GLU A 299 5.97 32.30 -17.00
C GLU A 299 4.64 31.82 -17.61
#